data_bc1fc900ec36dfdb2105a6f337aba257
#
_entry.id   bc1fc900ec36dfdb2105a6f337aba257
#
_cell.length_a   1.000
_cell.length_b   1.000
_cell.length_c   1.000
_cell.angle_alpha   90.00
_cell.angle_beta   90.00
_cell.angle_gamma   90.00
#
_symmetry.space_group_name_H-M   'P 1'
#
loop_
_entity.id
_entity.type
_entity.pdbx_description
1 polymer ?
#
loop_
_entity_poly.entity_id
_entity_poly.type
_entity_poly.pdbx_seq_one_letter_code
_entity_poly.pdbx_strand_id
1 'polypeptide(L)'
;MTFDEKKDMYFPSEDIINQANVKEYEDLYRYSIENKEKFWAEQAEHLEWYKKWDKVLDDTNKPFYKWFQGGKINIVHNAIDRHLKTAARNKLAIIWEGENGDVRTFSYHALNREVSKFANILKSMGVKKGILLRFTCRKSLNSYLPCLPVLK
;
A
#
# COMPACT_ATOMS: atom_id res chain seq x y z
N MET A 1 11.81 -8.87 -24.11
CA MET A 1 10.49 -8.32 -24.49
C MET A 1 10.43 -8.31 -26.00
N THR A 2 9.50 -9.02 -26.61
CA THR A 2 9.32 -9.13 -28.06
C THR A 2 8.05 -8.41 -28.49
N PHE A 3 8.12 -7.67 -29.59
CA PHE A 3 6.99 -6.99 -30.18
C PHE A 3 6.37 -7.84 -31.31
N ASP A 4 5.06 -8.03 -31.28
CA ASP A 4 4.31 -8.71 -32.34
C ASP A 4 3.56 -7.64 -33.16
N GLU A 5 4.08 -7.31 -34.33
CA GLU A 5 3.50 -6.30 -35.25
C GLU A 5 2.08 -6.64 -35.69
N LYS A 6 1.70 -7.92 -35.79
CA LYS A 6 0.36 -8.35 -36.20
C LYS A 6 -0.69 -8.08 -35.13
N LYS A 7 -0.28 -8.05 -33.86
CA LYS A 7 -1.18 -7.84 -32.71
C LYS A 7 -1.01 -6.46 -32.09
N ASP A 8 0.01 -5.70 -32.53
CA ASP A 8 0.41 -4.42 -31.93
C ASP A 8 0.62 -4.54 -30.39
N MET A 9 1.32 -5.64 -30.00
CA MET A 9 1.47 -6.00 -28.58
C MET A 9 2.93 -6.35 -28.26
N TYR A 10 3.35 -5.94 -27.07
CA TYR A 10 4.62 -6.37 -26.50
C TYR A 10 4.42 -7.58 -25.58
N PHE A 11 5.21 -8.61 -25.79
CA PHE A 11 5.20 -9.79 -24.95
C PHE A 11 6.42 -9.81 -24.02
N PRO A 12 6.27 -10.21 -22.75
CA PRO A 12 7.39 -10.37 -21.84
C PRO A 12 8.31 -11.51 -22.31
N SER A 13 9.58 -11.46 -21.89
CA SER A 13 10.51 -12.57 -22.09
C SER A 13 10.14 -13.77 -21.20
N GLU A 14 10.61 -14.96 -21.56
CA GLU A 14 10.38 -16.18 -20.77
C GLU A 14 10.86 -16.05 -19.33
N ASP A 15 11.98 -15.36 -19.10
CA ASP A 15 12.49 -15.10 -17.75
C ASP A 15 11.50 -14.30 -16.91
N ILE A 16 10.85 -13.29 -17.48
CA ILE A 16 9.83 -12.49 -16.80
C ILE A 16 8.59 -13.33 -16.52
N ILE A 17 8.15 -14.13 -17.48
CA ILE A 17 7.01 -15.05 -17.31
C ILE A 17 7.29 -16.06 -16.19
N ASN A 18 8.51 -16.64 -16.17
CA ASN A 18 8.90 -17.61 -15.16
C ASN A 18 8.99 -17.02 -13.74
N GLN A 19 9.33 -15.74 -13.62
CA GLN A 19 9.39 -15.02 -12.34
C GLN A 19 8.05 -14.42 -11.92
N ALA A 20 7.02 -14.44 -12.77
CA ALA A 20 5.71 -13.86 -12.45
C ALA A 20 5.06 -14.61 -11.28
N ASN A 21 4.50 -13.85 -10.33
CA ASN A 21 3.76 -14.40 -9.19
C ASN A 21 2.44 -15.06 -9.61
N VAL A 22 1.84 -14.57 -10.70
CA VAL A 22 0.61 -15.10 -11.28
C VAL A 22 0.95 -15.60 -12.68
N LYS A 23 0.81 -16.91 -12.91
CA LYS A 23 1.06 -17.54 -14.20
C LYS A 23 -0.20 -17.69 -15.03
N GLU A 24 -1.28 -18.12 -14.40
CA GLU A 24 -2.59 -18.32 -15.02
C GLU A 24 -3.56 -17.23 -14.52
N TYR A 25 -3.54 -16.09 -15.22
CA TYR A 25 -4.35 -14.93 -14.85
C TYR A 25 -5.85 -15.22 -14.91
N GLU A 26 -6.31 -15.91 -15.96
CA GLU A 26 -7.73 -16.19 -16.18
C GLU A 26 -8.35 -17.04 -15.06
N ASP A 27 -7.61 -18.01 -14.56
CA ASP A 27 -8.07 -18.87 -13.46
C ASP A 27 -8.15 -18.09 -12.16
N LEU A 28 -7.14 -17.26 -11.86
CA LEU A 28 -7.16 -16.39 -10.69
C LEU A 28 -8.27 -15.35 -10.77
N TYR A 29 -8.49 -14.76 -11.95
CA TYR A 29 -9.57 -13.81 -12.18
C TYR A 29 -10.94 -14.46 -11.96
N ARG A 30 -11.17 -15.64 -12.57
CA ARG A 30 -12.41 -16.41 -12.37
C ARG A 30 -12.65 -16.72 -10.90
N TYR A 31 -11.62 -17.21 -10.20
CA TYR A 31 -11.67 -17.47 -8.77
C TYR A 31 -12.04 -16.21 -7.96
N SER A 32 -11.47 -15.06 -8.30
CA SER A 32 -11.76 -13.79 -7.63
C SER A 32 -13.20 -13.30 -7.78
N ILE A 33 -13.86 -13.66 -8.89
CA ILE A 33 -15.27 -13.31 -9.16
C ILE A 33 -16.22 -14.30 -8.48
N GLU A 34 -15.98 -15.60 -8.68
CA GLU A 34 -16.85 -16.67 -8.19
C GLU A 34 -16.77 -16.83 -6.66
N ASN A 35 -15.57 -16.65 -6.09
CA ASN A 35 -15.29 -16.83 -4.67
C ASN A 35 -14.81 -15.53 -4.01
N LYS A 36 -15.49 -14.43 -4.28
CA LYS A 36 -15.06 -13.07 -3.90
C LYS A 36 -14.65 -12.94 -2.43
N GLU A 37 -15.47 -13.40 -1.49
CA GLU A 37 -15.16 -13.26 -0.07
C GLU A 37 -13.93 -14.08 0.33
N LYS A 38 -13.83 -15.31 -0.18
CA LYS A 38 -12.70 -16.19 0.10
C LYS A 38 -11.41 -15.63 -0.49
N PHE A 39 -11.45 -15.20 -1.75
CA PHE A 39 -10.30 -14.57 -2.41
C PHE A 39 -9.78 -13.36 -1.61
N TRP A 40 -10.65 -12.44 -1.23
CA TRP A 40 -10.23 -11.25 -0.48
C TRP A 40 -9.81 -11.56 0.96
N ALA A 41 -10.38 -12.59 1.59
CA ALA A 41 -9.90 -13.06 2.87
C ALA A 41 -8.45 -13.58 2.78
N GLU A 42 -8.14 -14.40 1.77
CA GLU A 42 -6.79 -14.90 1.51
C GLU A 42 -5.80 -13.76 1.22
N GLN A 43 -6.18 -12.77 0.41
CA GLN A 43 -5.33 -11.59 0.17
C GLN A 43 -5.09 -10.78 1.45
N ALA A 44 -6.09 -10.64 2.30
CA ALA A 44 -6.00 -9.89 3.54
C ALA A 44 -5.15 -10.60 4.62
N GLU A 45 -4.93 -11.91 4.54
CA GLU A 45 -3.99 -12.65 5.40
C GLU A 45 -2.52 -12.20 5.23
N HIS A 46 -2.16 -11.60 4.10
CA HIS A 46 -0.82 -11.04 3.89
C HIS A 46 -0.55 -9.77 4.68
N LEU A 47 -1.58 -9.19 5.31
CA LEU A 47 -1.49 -7.99 6.12
C LEU A 47 -1.49 -8.34 7.61
N GLU A 48 -0.79 -7.53 8.42
CA GLU A 48 -0.79 -7.66 9.87
C GLU A 48 -1.97 -6.89 10.46
N TRP A 49 -2.92 -7.62 11.04
CA TRP A 49 -4.12 -7.08 11.67
C TRP A 49 -3.95 -7.03 13.20
N TYR A 50 -4.36 -5.94 13.83
CA TYR A 50 -4.47 -5.87 15.28
C TYR A 50 -5.65 -6.70 15.81
N LYS A 51 -6.74 -6.74 15.03
CA LYS A 51 -7.89 -7.63 15.21
C LYS A 51 -8.34 -8.09 13.84
N LYS A 52 -8.44 -9.40 13.61
CA LYS A 52 -9.05 -9.95 12.39
C LYS A 52 -10.52 -9.52 12.32
N TRP A 53 -11.05 -9.53 11.14
CA TRP A 53 -12.45 -9.22 10.85
C TRP A 53 -13.39 -10.32 11.33
N ASP A 54 -14.62 -9.92 11.59
CA ASP A 54 -15.71 -10.84 11.92
C ASP A 54 -16.44 -11.29 10.63
N LYS A 55 -16.53 -10.42 9.62
CA LYS A 55 -17.14 -10.67 8.31
C LYS A 55 -16.33 -10.00 7.20
N VAL A 56 -16.06 -10.71 6.10
CA VAL A 56 -15.24 -10.18 4.98
C VAL A 56 -16.01 -9.13 4.19
N LEU A 57 -17.24 -9.46 3.77
CA LEU A 57 -18.11 -8.56 3.01
C LEU A 57 -19.48 -8.52 3.63
N ASP A 58 -19.94 -7.33 3.98
CA ASP A 58 -21.31 -7.08 4.38
C ASP A 58 -22.03 -6.27 3.28
N ASP A 59 -22.96 -6.93 2.60
CA ASP A 59 -23.76 -6.41 1.51
C ASP A 59 -25.24 -6.24 1.86
N THR A 60 -25.58 -6.30 3.14
CA THR A 60 -26.97 -6.20 3.63
C THR A 60 -27.62 -4.86 3.32
N ASN A 61 -26.81 -3.77 3.24
CA ASN A 61 -27.30 -2.43 2.97
C ASN A 61 -26.81 -1.91 1.60
N LYS A 62 -27.11 -2.65 0.53
CA LYS A 62 -26.76 -2.23 -0.84
C LYS A 62 -27.35 -0.85 -1.16
N PRO A 63 -26.62 0.02 -1.87
CA PRO A 63 -25.29 -0.14 -2.48
C PRO A 63 -24.11 0.15 -1.55
N PHE A 64 -24.30 0.33 -0.24
CA PHE A 64 -23.28 0.69 0.72
C PHE A 64 -22.62 -0.57 1.31
N TYR A 65 -21.63 -1.09 0.64
CA TYR A 65 -20.88 -2.27 1.05
C TYR A 65 -19.89 -1.95 2.16
N LYS A 66 -19.71 -2.88 3.11
CA LYS A 66 -18.68 -2.80 4.14
C LYS A 66 -17.74 -4.00 4.03
N TRP A 67 -16.44 -3.72 3.93
CA TRP A 67 -15.42 -4.74 3.85
C TRP A 67 -14.72 -4.91 5.21
N PHE A 68 -14.35 -6.16 5.53
CA PHE A 68 -13.58 -6.53 6.72
C PHE A 68 -14.19 -5.97 8.00
N GLN A 69 -15.48 -6.15 8.17
CA GLN A 69 -16.24 -5.60 9.29
C GLN A 69 -15.69 -6.13 10.62
N GLY A 70 -15.54 -5.25 11.62
CA GLY A 70 -14.98 -5.57 12.93
C GLY A 70 -13.45 -5.66 12.96
N GLY A 71 -12.79 -5.71 11.81
CA GLY A 71 -11.33 -5.73 11.70
C GLY A 71 -10.68 -4.42 12.15
N LYS A 72 -9.46 -4.53 12.70
CA LYS A 72 -8.62 -3.37 13.06
C LYS A 72 -7.25 -3.51 12.44
N ILE A 73 -6.88 -2.55 11.62
CA ILE A 73 -5.61 -2.52 10.89
C ILE A 73 -5.06 -1.10 10.88
N ASN A 74 -3.75 -0.98 10.80
CA ASN A 74 -3.08 0.28 10.51
C ASN A 74 -2.24 0.13 9.24
N ILE A 75 -2.52 0.99 8.27
CA ILE A 75 -1.83 0.97 6.97
C ILE A 75 -0.35 1.34 7.11
N VAL A 76 0.00 2.28 8.00
CA VAL A 76 1.39 2.69 8.22
C VAL A 76 2.20 1.56 8.86
N HIS A 77 1.59 0.83 9.81
CA HIS A 77 2.21 -0.36 10.38
C HIS A 77 2.57 -1.36 9.28
N ASN A 78 1.64 -1.66 8.39
CA ASN A 78 1.85 -2.60 7.29
C ASN A 78 2.83 -2.09 6.23
N ALA A 79 2.79 -0.80 5.91
CA ALA A 79 3.64 -0.22 4.88
C ALA A 79 5.06 0.09 5.36
N ILE A 80 5.27 0.39 6.64
CA ILE A 80 6.54 0.87 7.17
C ILE A 80 7.00 0.05 8.37
N ASP A 81 6.23 0.02 9.47
CA ASP A 81 6.74 -0.40 10.78
C ASP A 81 7.15 -1.88 10.78
N ARG A 82 6.37 -2.77 10.16
CA ARG A 82 6.68 -4.21 10.09
C ARG A 82 8.01 -4.49 9.40
N HIS A 83 8.41 -3.66 8.43
CA HIS A 83 9.65 -3.83 7.68
C HIS A 83 10.89 -3.45 8.50
N LEU A 84 10.75 -2.66 9.56
CA LEU A 84 11.85 -2.25 10.42
C LEU A 84 12.46 -3.40 11.21
N LYS A 85 11.68 -4.47 11.44
CA LYS A 85 12.10 -5.67 12.17
C LYS A 85 12.84 -6.69 11.28
N THR A 86 12.91 -6.44 9.98
CA THR A 86 13.50 -7.35 9.00
C THR A 86 14.70 -6.72 8.31
N ALA A 87 15.43 -7.49 7.50
CA ALA A 87 16.51 -6.99 6.65
C ALA A 87 16.04 -5.87 5.68
N ALA A 88 14.73 -5.79 5.41
CA ALA A 88 14.16 -4.75 4.57
C ALA A 88 14.32 -3.33 5.16
N ARG A 89 14.59 -3.17 6.45
CA ARG A 89 14.77 -1.84 7.09
C ARG A 89 15.75 -0.93 6.35
N ASN A 90 16.79 -1.51 5.76
CA ASN A 90 17.84 -0.78 5.05
C ASN A 90 17.59 -0.69 3.53
N LYS A 91 16.56 -1.37 3.01
CA LYS A 91 16.18 -1.24 1.60
C LYS A 91 15.57 0.15 1.34
N LEU A 92 15.70 0.61 0.11
CA LEU A 92 15.06 1.84 -0.35
C LEU A 92 13.54 1.67 -0.33
N ALA A 93 12.86 2.58 0.36
CA ALA A 93 11.41 2.67 0.41
C ALA A 93 10.89 3.71 -0.59
N ILE A 94 11.63 4.81 -0.75
CA ILE A 94 11.28 5.89 -1.68
C ILE A 94 12.55 6.34 -2.41
N ILE A 95 12.43 6.46 -3.71
CA ILE A 95 13.37 7.18 -4.58
C ILE A 95 12.56 8.32 -5.19
N TRP A 96 12.98 9.54 -4.91
CA TRP A 96 12.37 10.75 -5.45
C TRP A 96 13.36 11.44 -6.38
N GLU A 97 12.86 11.84 -7.53
CA GLU A 97 13.60 12.62 -8.51
C GLU A 97 12.83 13.93 -8.79
N GLY A 98 13.51 15.04 -8.64
CA GLY A 98 12.97 16.36 -8.91
C GLY A 98 13.05 16.71 -10.38
N GLU A 99 12.28 17.69 -10.80
CA GLU A 99 12.26 18.19 -12.19
C GLU A 99 13.65 18.72 -12.63
N ASN A 100 14.46 19.20 -11.70
CA ASN A 100 15.83 19.68 -11.93
C ASN A 100 16.88 18.55 -11.90
N GLY A 101 16.48 17.29 -11.79
CA GLY A 101 17.39 16.15 -11.68
C GLY A 101 17.90 15.87 -10.25
N ASP A 102 17.44 16.62 -9.25
CA ASP A 102 17.76 16.31 -7.84
C ASP A 102 17.20 14.95 -7.44
N VAL A 103 18.03 14.08 -6.86
CA VAL A 103 17.61 12.76 -6.39
C VAL A 103 17.71 12.69 -4.87
N ARG A 104 16.65 12.19 -4.22
CA ARG A 104 16.63 11.87 -2.79
C ARG A 104 16.12 10.47 -2.57
N THR A 105 16.78 9.74 -1.66
CA THR A 105 16.43 8.37 -1.34
C THR A 105 16.14 8.24 0.16
N PHE A 106 15.14 7.40 0.48
CA PHE A 106 14.82 7.04 1.85
C PHE A 106 14.77 5.53 1.99
N SER A 107 15.55 4.98 2.93
CA SER A 107 15.32 3.62 3.39
C SER A 107 14.05 3.56 4.26
N TYR A 108 13.50 2.37 4.51
CA TYR A 108 12.39 2.20 5.45
C TYR A 108 12.69 2.79 6.82
N HIS A 109 13.91 2.63 7.31
CA HIS A 109 14.35 3.21 8.59
C HIS A 109 14.34 4.74 8.57
N ALA A 110 14.91 5.35 7.54
CA ALA A 110 14.92 6.81 7.38
C ALA A 110 13.50 7.37 7.23
N LEU A 111 12.68 6.72 6.41
CA LEU A 111 11.28 7.10 6.21
C LEU A 111 10.49 7.05 7.53
N ASN A 112 10.62 5.98 8.31
CA ASN A 112 9.96 5.87 9.61
C ASN A 112 10.35 7.00 10.55
N ARG A 113 11.63 7.40 10.58
CA ARG A 113 12.10 8.51 11.41
C ARG A 113 11.43 9.82 11.03
N GLU A 114 11.35 10.15 9.75
CA GLU A 114 10.73 11.40 9.28
C GLU A 114 9.21 11.39 9.50
N VAL A 115 8.55 10.28 9.22
CA VAL A 115 7.10 10.09 9.50
C VAL A 115 6.81 10.28 11.00
N SER A 116 7.63 9.70 11.87
CA SER A 116 7.45 9.81 13.32
C SER A 116 7.68 11.23 13.84
N LYS A 117 8.69 11.95 13.32
CA LYS A 117 8.91 13.36 13.65
C LYS A 117 7.69 14.20 13.31
N PHE A 118 7.17 14.06 12.10
CA PHE A 118 6.00 14.82 11.66
C PHE A 118 4.74 14.45 12.44
N ALA A 119 4.55 13.17 12.78
CA ALA A 119 3.46 12.73 13.65
C ALA A 119 3.51 13.39 15.03
N ASN A 120 4.72 13.54 15.61
CA ASN A 120 4.89 14.22 16.88
C ASN A 120 4.57 15.72 16.80
N ILE A 121 4.92 16.38 15.68
CA ILE A 121 4.55 17.78 15.43
C ILE A 121 3.02 17.90 15.39
N LEU A 122 2.33 17.04 14.63
CA LEU A 122 0.87 17.06 14.56
C LEU A 122 0.22 16.85 15.94
N LYS A 123 0.75 15.92 16.74
CA LYS A 123 0.28 15.71 18.13
C LYS A 123 0.49 16.94 18.99
N SER A 124 1.65 17.62 18.90
CA SER A 124 1.92 18.86 19.66
C SER A 124 1.00 20.00 19.25
N MET A 125 0.51 20.01 17.99
CA MET A 125 -0.49 20.95 17.49
C MET A 125 -1.94 20.59 17.91
N GLY A 126 -2.14 19.52 18.69
CA GLY A 126 -3.45 19.10 19.17
C GLY A 126 -4.26 18.25 18.18
N VAL A 127 -3.63 17.74 17.12
CA VAL A 127 -4.32 16.85 16.17
C VAL A 127 -4.67 15.53 16.85
N LYS A 128 -5.96 15.17 16.80
CA LYS A 128 -6.53 13.96 17.41
C LYS A 128 -7.42 13.21 16.40
N LYS A 129 -7.86 12.02 16.78
CA LYS A 129 -8.81 11.23 15.98
C LYS A 129 -10.07 12.07 15.68
N GLY A 130 -10.51 12.05 14.43
CA GLY A 130 -11.69 12.76 13.95
C GLY A 130 -11.43 14.19 13.44
N ILE A 131 -10.19 14.71 13.54
CA ILE A 131 -9.82 15.98 12.93
C ILE A 131 -9.54 15.77 11.45
N LEU A 132 -10.22 16.56 10.61
CA LEU A 132 -9.94 16.60 9.17
C LEU A 132 -8.73 17.51 8.92
N LEU A 133 -7.67 16.94 8.34
CA LEU A 133 -6.50 17.68 7.88
C LEU A 133 -6.52 17.81 6.36
N ARG A 134 -6.28 19.02 5.88
CA ARG A 134 -6.07 19.31 4.46
C ARG A 134 -4.62 19.68 4.24
N PHE A 135 -3.92 18.90 3.41
CA PHE A 135 -2.56 19.22 2.98
C PHE A 135 -2.60 19.89 1.61
N THR A 136 -2.01 21.06 1.52
CA THR A 136 -1.78 21.76 0.23
C THR A 136 -0.28 21.87 0.03
N CYS A 137 0.28 20.97 -0.74
CA CYS A 137 1.72 20.91 -0.99
C CYS A 137 2.00 21.04 -2.49
N ARG A 138 3.12 21.67 -2.83
CA ARG A 138 3.67 21.57 -4.20
C ARG A 138 4.05 20.12 -4.46
N LYS A 139 4.05 19.67 -5.73
CA LYS A 139 4.55 18.36 -6.14
C LYS A 139 6.06 18.26 -5.81
N SER A 140 6.36 17.89 -4.58
CA SER A 140 7.71 17.69 -4.07
C SER A 140 7.74 16.47 -3.18
N LEU A 141 8.92 15.98 -2.83
CA LEU A 141 9.07 14.87 -1.89
C LEU A 141 8.26 15.08 -0.60
N ASN A 142 8.23 16.32 -0.10
CA ASN A 142 7.53 16.68 1.13
C ASN A 142 5.99 16.56 1.01
N SER A 143 5.43 16.45 -0.20
CA SER A 143 3.98 16.30 -0.39
C SER A 143 3.46 14.89 -0.04
N TYR A 144 4.31 13.88 -0.10
CA TYR A 144 3.95 12.48 0.21
C TYR A 144 4.13 12.14 1.69
N LEU A 145 5.12 12.73 2.34
CA LEU A 145 5.43 12.47 3.75
C LEU A 145 4.31 12.85 4.74
N PRO A 146 3.58 13.98 4.58
CA PRO A 146 2.55 14.39 5.54
C PRO A 146 1.32 13.47 5.61
N CYS A 147 1.03 12.71 4.58
CA CYS A 147 -0.15 11.83 4.59
C CYS A 147 0.01 10.63 5.53
N LEU A 148 1.22 10.12 5.71
CA LEU A 148 1.49 8.94 6.51
C LEU A 148 1.37 9.16 8.03
N PRO A 149 1.84 10.27 8.62
CA PRO A 149 1.77 10.49 10.06
C PRO A 149 0.36 10.62 10.63
N VAL A 150 -0.61 11.01 9.80
CA VAL A 150 -2.01 11.13 10.23
C VAL A 150 -2.63 9.77 10.53
N LEU A 151 -2.07 8.74 9.92
CA LEU A 151 -2.51 7.35 10.03
C LEU A 151 -1.72 6.57 11.10
N LYS A 152 -0.65 7.13 11.63
CA LYS A 152 0.19 6.52 12.68
C LYS A 152 -0.29 6.96 14.07
#